data_f5d9d5c9641f6c48e6a1a14d18a70101
#
_entry.id   f5d9d5c9641f6c48e6a1a14d18a70101
#
_cell.length_a   1.000
_cell.length_b   1.000
_cell.length_c   1.000
_cell.angle_alpha   90.00
_cell.angle_beta   90.00
_cell.angle_gamma   90.00
#
_symmetry.space_group_name_H-M   'P 1'
#
loop_
_entity.id
_entity.type
_entity.pdbx_description
1 polymer ?
#
loop_
_entity_poly.entity_id
_entity_poly.type
_entity_poly.pdbx_seq_one_letter_code
_entity_poly.pdbx_strand_id
1 'polypeptide(L)'
;MEHSGVRHLVWDWNGTLFDDHVAVVAAINDALALLRLSPIDSDTFRTHYTRPVERFYEQVAGRPIEPGEWKTLDDRYHHSYGASVERLELAPDALAALEAAEAAGLTQSLLSMWRHQDLVALVERLGIGRFFLRVDGLRVSGGGAKTEHLVAHLDGLGVEPAAALLVGDSLDDLAAARAVGAGCVLYDGGTHHRHALEATGVPVVDTLTDAVAAARPGSRRRPGSARRRPAR
;
A
#
# COMPACT_ATOMS: atom_id res chain seq x y z
N MET A 1 4.69 -6.87 -19.19
CA MET A 1 3.36 -7.14 -19.78
C MET A 1 2.70 -5.80 -20.04
N GLU A 2 2.14 -5.57 -21.22
CA GLU A 2 1.43 -4.34 -21.53
C GLU A 2 0.05 -4.39 -20.87
N HIS A 3 -0.27 -3.43 -20.02
CA HIS A 3 -1.60 -3.28 -19.45
C HIS A 3 -2.53 -2.55 -20.45
N SER A 4 -2.56 -3.03 -21.69
CA SER A 4 -3.43 -2.47 -22.73
C SER A 4 -4.88 -2.90 -22.47
N GLY A 5 -5.60 -2.12 -21.67
CA GLY A 5 -6.98 -2.41 -21.34
C GLY A 5 -7.38 -2.04 -19.90
N VAL A 6 -6.45 -1.48 -19.10
CA VAL A 6 -6.77 -0.97 -17.76
C VAL A 6 -7.82 0.14 -17.85
N ARG A 7 -8.88 0.01 -17.09
CA ARG A 7 -9.99 0.97 -16.99
C ARG A 7 -10.29 1.34 -15.55
N HIS A 8 -9.72 0.60 -14.59
CA HIS A 8 -9.98 0.78 -13.18
C HIS A 8 -8.70 0.74 -12.36
N LEU A 9 -8.49 1.71 -11.45
CA LEU A 9 -7.42 1.71 -10.47
C LEU A 9 -7.97 1.28 -9.11
N VAL A 10 -7.32 0.31 -8.49
CA VAL A 10 -7.52 -0.03 -7.08
C VAL A 10 -6.35 0.52 -6.30
N TRP A 11 -6.60 1.50 -5.45
CA TRP A 11 -5.57 2.10 -4.61
C TRP A 11 -5.47 1.36 -3.27
N ASP A 12 -4.26 1.07 -2.84
CA ASP A 12 -3.98 0.79 -1.44
C ASP A 12 -3.96 2.09 -0.62
N TRP A 13 -4.00 1.97 0.71
CA TRP A 13 -4.10 3.10 1.62
C TRP A 13 -2.80 3.41 2.35
N ASN A 14 -2.46 2.58 3.38
CA ASN A 14 -1.31 2.80 4.23
C ASN A 14 0.00 2.69 3.45
N GLY A 15 0.87 3.70 3.55
CA GLY A 15 2.12 3.73 2.79
C GLY A 15 1.95 3.97 1.28
N THR A 16 0.72 4.14 0.80
CA THR A 16 0.40 4.43 -0.62
C THR A 16 -0.27 5.79 -0.74
N LEU A 17 -1.61 5.88 -0.62
CA LEU A 17 -2.30 7.18 -0.65
C LEU A 17 -2.13 7.96 0.65
N PHE A 18 -1.84 7.30 1.76
CA PHE A 18 -1.74 7.88 3.08
C PHE A 18 -0.30 7.82 3.59
N ASP A 19 0.27 8.99 3.95
CA ASP A 19 1.66 9.11 4.42
C ASP A 19 1.72 8.82 5.92
N ASP A 20 1.70 7.55 6.27
CA ASP A 20 1.68 7.09 7.65
C ASP A 20 2.91 6.32 8.11
N HIS A 21 3.91 6.14 7.25
CA HIS A 21 5.09 5.32 7.54
C HIS A 21 5.75 5.65 8.87
N VAL A 22 5.96 6.94 9.16
CA VAL A 22 6.60 7.40 10.41
C VAL A 22 5.73 7.05 11.62
N ALA A 23 4.41 7.20 11.50
CA ALA A 23 3.47 6.87 12.59
C ALA A 23 3.37 5.37 12.83
N VAL A 24 3.44 4.57 11.76
CA VAL A 24 3.50 3.09 11.85
C VAL A 24 4.74 2.66 12.63
N VAL A 25 5.93 3.15 12.27
CA VAL A 25 7.18 2.81 12.97
C VAL A 25 7.15 3.27 14.42
N ALA A 26 6.61 4.45 14.70
CA ALA A 26 6.45 4.94 16.08
C ALA A 26 5.51 4.06 16.91
N ALA A 27 4.37 3.66 16.35
CA ALA A 27 3.41 2.79 17.03
C ALA A 27 3.98 1.37 17.28
N ILE A 28 4.75 0.84 16.33
CA ILE A 28 5.50 -0.42 16.51
C ILE A 28 6.49 -0.28 17.67
N ASN A 29 7.23 0.81 17.74
CA ASN A 29 8.19 1.04 18.82
C ASN A 29 7.53 1.14 20.18
N ASP A 30 6.35 1.74 20.26
CA ASP A 30 5.54 1.75 21.48
C ASP A 30 5.11 0.33 21.92
N ALA A 31 4.80 -0.53 20.95
CA ALA A 31 4.48 -1.93 21.24
C ALA A 31 5.74 -2.71 21.67
N LEU A 32 6.87 -2.57 20.95
CA LEU A 32 8.14 -3.23 21.29
C LEU A 32 8.64 -2.86 22.69
N ALA A 33 8.39 -1.63 23.15
CA ALA A 33 8.73 -1.19 24.49
C ALA A 33 8.08 -2.05 25.60
N LEU A 34 6.89 -2.63 25.36
CA LEU A 34 6.25 -3.56 26.29
C LEU A 34 7.07 -4.85 26.49
N LEU A 35 7.80 -5.26 25.47
CA LEU A 35 8.72 -6.40 25.51
C LEU A 35 10.13 -6.00 25.98
N ARG A 36 10.35 -4.72 26.35
CA ARG A 36 11.66 -4.15 26.68
C ARG A 36 12.70 -4.29 25.57
N LEU A 37 12.23 -4.30 24.33
CA LEU A 37 13.07 -4.33 23.14
C LEU A 37 13.50 -2.91 22.76
N SER A 38 14.66 -2.80 22.10
CA SER A 38 15.12 -1.53 21.53
C SER A 38 14.20 -1.08 20.40
N PRO A 39 14.01 0.24 20.22
CA PRO A 39 13.27 0.75 19.08
C PRO A 39 13.98 0.40 17.78
N ILE A 40 13.18 0.19 16.75
CA ILE A 40 13.63 0.00 15.37
C ILE A 40 13.51 1.31 14.60
N ASP A 41 14.30 1.45 13.55
CA ASP A 41 14.18 2.52 12.56
C ASP A 41 13.37 2.09 11.32
N SER A 42 13.17 3.02 10.40
CA SER A 42 12.48 2.78 9.14
C SER A 42 13.17 1.73 8.26
N ASP A 43 14.50 1.65 8.31
CA ASP A 43 15.27 0.68 7.54
C ASP A 43 15.05 -0.75 8.05
N THR A 44 15.11 -0.91 9.35
CA THR A 44 14.79 -2.19 10.03
C THR A 44 13.34 -2.61 9.76
N PHE A 45 12.39 -1.67 9.84
CA PHE A 45 10.99 -1.95 9.51
C PHE A 45 10.85 -2.45 8.07
N ARG A 46 11.36 -1.72 7.08
CA ARG A 46 11.27 -2.08 5.66
C ARG A 46 11.97 -3.39 5.32
N THR A 47 13.02 -3.74 6.07
CA THR A 47 13.77 -4.99 5.88
C THR A 47 12.99 -6.20 6.39
N HIS A 48 12.31 -6.07 7.51
CA HIS A 48 11.70 -7.20 8.23
C HIS A 48 10.18 -7.30 8.09
N TYR A 49 9.52 -6.24 7.62
CA TYR A 49 8.06 -6.26 7.53
C TYR A 49 7.55 -7.41 6.69
N THR A 50 6.62 -8.16 7.24
CA THR A 50 5.98 -9.31 6.60
C THR A 50 4.59 -9.54 7.19
N ARG A 51 3.76 -10.30 6.47
CA ARG A 51 2.48 -10.81 6.97
C ARG A 51 2.52 -12.33 7.12
N PRO A 52 1.82 -12.91 8.10
CA PRO A 52 1.08 -12.20 9.15
C PRO A 52 2.01 -11.36 10.04
N VAL A 53 1.50 -10.25 10.57
CA VAL A 53 2.30 -9.24 11.30
C VAL A 53 2.99 -9.81 12.54
N GLU A 54 2.43 -10.88 13.14
CA GLU A 54 3.07 -11.61 14.24
C GLU A 54 4.50 -12.05 13.88
N ARG A 55 4.72 -12.50 12.64
CA ARG A 55 6.06 -12.93 12.18
C ARG A 55 7.06 -11.77 12.15
N PHE A 56 6.60 -10.58 11.82
CA PHE A 56 7.46 -9.40 11.89
C PHE A 56 7.92 -9.15 13.33
N TYR A 57 7.00 -9.20 14.31
CA TYR A 57 7.37 -9.05 15.73
C TYR A 57 8.28 -10.17 16.21
N GLU A 58 8.08 -11.41 15.79
CA GLU A 58 8.96 -12.55 16.11
C GLU A 58 10.39 -12.35 15.56
N GLN A 59 10.52 -11.85 14.33
CA GLN A 59 11.82 -11.55 13.73
C GLN A 59 12.56 -10.45 14.51
N VAL A 60 11.87 -9.37 14.84
CA VAL A 60 12.45 -8.25 15.61
C VAL A 60 12.78 -8.68 17.05
N ALA A 61 11.94 -9.49 17.67
CA ALA A 61 12.17 -10.00 19.01
C ALA A 61 13.23 -11.11 19.08
N GLY A 62 13.55 -11.76 17.95
CA GLY A 62 14.44 -12.91 17.90
C GLY A 62 13.90 -14.16 18.59
N ARG A 63 12.58 -14.21 18.84
CA ARG A 63 11.88 -15.31 19.48
C ARG A 63 10.41 -15.37 19.08
N PRO A 64 9.73 -16.53 19.26
CA PRO A 64 8.28 -16.59 19.14
C PRO A 64 7.58 -15.59 20.08
N ILE A 65 6.42 -15.10 19.61
CA ILE A 65 5.51 -14.25 20.40
C ILE A 65 4.36 -15.13 20.89
N GLU A 66 4.17 -15.19 22.20
CA GLU A 66 3.07 -15.96 22.79
C GLU A 66 1.70 -15.29 22.48
N PRO A 67 0.61 -16.08 22.33
CA PRO A 67 -0.71 -15.53 21.96
C PRO A 67 -1.19 -14.39 22.87
N GLY A 68 -0.89 -14.45 24.18
CA GLY A 68 -1.23 -13.38 25.12
C GLY A 68 -0.39 -12.13 24.96
N GLU A 69 0.90 -12.28 24.60
CA GLU A 69 1.78 -11.16 24.25
C GLU A 69 1.30 -10.50 22.95
N TRP A 70 0.96 -11.32 21.93
CA TRP A 70 0.49 -10.81 20.64
C TRP A 70 -0.69 -9.85 20.81
N LYS A 71 -1.72 -10.27 21.56
CA LYS A 71 -2.87 -9.40 21.80
C LYS A 71 -2.48 -8.07 22.43
N THR A 72 -1.55 -8.10 23.38
CA THR A 72 -1.09 -6.89 24.08
C THR A 72 -0.32 -5.95 23.14
N LEU A 73 0.52 -6.51 22.25
CA LEU A 73 1.26 -5.75 21.24
C LEU A 73 0.32 -5.12 20.23
N ASP A 74 -0.64 -5.88 19.72
CA ASP A 74 -1.64 -5.45 18.75
C ASP A 74 -2.51 -4.32 19.31
N ASP A 75 -3.04 -4.49 20.53
CA ASP A 75 -3.82 -3.47 21.25
C ASP A 75 -2.99 -2.17 21.43
N ARG A 76 -1.70 -2.30 21.80
CA ARG A 76 -0.81 -1.15 21.99
C ARG A 76 -0.52 -0.43 20.67
N TYR A 77 -0.19 -1.19 19.63
CA TYR A 77 0.00 -0.65 18.29
C TYR A 77 -1.21 0.18 17.86
N HIS A 78 -2.40 -0.42 17.91
CA HIS A 78 -3.63 0.25 17.48
C HIS A 78 -3.95 1.49 18.32
N HIS A 79 -3.68 1.48 19.61
CA HIS A 79 -3.85 2.63 20.49
C HIS A 79 -2.91 3.78 20.08
N SER A 80 -1.62 3.49 19.90
CA SER A 80 -0.60 4.49 19.56
C SER A 80 -0.77 5.04 18.15
N TYR A 81 -1.05 4.16 17.18
CA TYR A 81 -1.32 4.57 15.81
C TYR A 81 -2.57 5.45 15.72
N GLY A 82 -3.67 5.03 16.37
CA GLY A 82 -4.92 5.79 16.39
C GLY A 82 -4.78 7.21 16.95
N ALA A 83 -3.91 7.41 17.94
CA ALA A 83 -3.63 8.73 18.50
C ALA A 83 -2.91 9.68 17.52
N SER A 84 -2.27 9.13 16.50
CA SER A 84 -1.51 9.89 15.50
C SER A 84 -2.29 10.15 14.20
N VAL A 85 -3.18 9.25 13.85
CA VAL A 85 -3.84 9.15 12.53
C VAL A 85 -4.59 10.40 12.11
N GLU A 86 -5.19 11.12 13.07
CA GLU A 86 -5.95 12.35 12.76
C GLU A 86 -5.08 13.51 12.27
N ARG A 87 -3.77 13.47 12.53
CA ARG A 87 -2.80 14.49 12.14
C ARG A 87 -2.03 14.17 10.88
N LEU A 88 -2.24 12.96 10.35
CA LEU A 88 -1.56 12.52 9.14
C LEU A 88 -2.32 13.01 7.90
N GLU A 89 -1.55 13.15 6.84
CA GLU A 89 -1.99 13.68 5.56
C GLU A 89 -1.86 12.63 4.45
N LEU A 90 -2.31 12.97 3.27
CA LEU A 90 -2.09 12.18 2.06
C LEU A 90 -0.59 12.18 1.69
N ALA A 91 -0.16 11.15 0.98
CA ALA A 91 1.13 11.16 0.30
C ALA A 91 1.26 12.41 -0.60
N PRO A 92 2.47 12.96 -0.78
CA PRO A 92 2.66 14.30 -1.36
C PRO A 92 1.97 14.54 -2.69
N ASP A 93 1.88 13.53 -3.57
CA ASP A 93 1.24 13.64 -4.89
C ASP A 93 -0.07 12.84 -5.01
N ALA A 94 -0.61 12.30 -3.91
CA ALA A 94 -1.81 11.46 -3.94
C ALA A 94 -3.02 12.18 -4.55
N LEU A 95 -3.29 13.43 -4.14
CA LEU A 95 -4.40 14.19 -4.71
C LEU A 95 -4.21 14.42 -6.22
N ALA A 96 -3.00 14.79 -6.64
CA ALA A 96 -2.69 15.00 -8.06
C ALA A 96 -2.83 13.69 -8.87
N ALA A 97 -2.48 12.55 -8.28
CA ALA A 97 -2.65 11.24 -8.90
C ALA A 97 -4.13 10.87 -9.06
N LEU A 98 -4.95 11.09 -8.03
CA LEU A 98 -6.40 10.86 -8.08
C LEU A 98 -7.07 11.72 -9.17
N GLU A 99 -6.71 13.00 -9.24
CA GLU A 99 -7.19 13.93 -10.28
C GLU A 99 -6.72 13.53 -11.68
N ALA A 100 -5.46 13.11 -11.81
CA ALA A 100 -4.91 12.64 -13.09
C ALA A 100 -5.59 11.36 -13.58
N ALA A 101 -5.95 10.44 -12.70
CA ALA A 101 -6.71 9.24 -13.03
C ALA A 101 -8.13 9.58 -13.51
N GLU A 102 -8.83 10.47 -12.80
CA GLU A 102 -10.15 10.97 -13.20
C GLU A 102 -10.09 11.65 -14.58
N ALA A 103 -9.13 12.55 -14.79
CA ALA A 103 -8.91 13.23 -16.07
C ALA A 103 -8.56 12.27 -17.22
N ALA A 104 -7.97 11.10 -16.90
CA ALA A 104 -7.69 10.05 -17.88
C ALA A 104 -8.90 9.16 -18.18
N GLY A 105 -10.05 9.40 -17.52
CA GLY A 105 -11.26 8.59 -17.66
C GLY A 105 -11.18 7.21 -16.98
N LEU A 106 -10.21 7.03 -16.06
CA LEU A 106 -10.11 5.83 -15.25
C LEU A 106 -11.09 5.90 -14.08
N THR A 107 -11.80 4.82 -13.82
CA THR A 107 -12.54 4.68 -12.57
C THR A 107 -11.60 4.27 -11.45
N GLN A 108 -11.95 4.60 -10.21
CA GLN A 108 -11.06 4.40 -9.06
C GLN A 108 -11.82 3.81 -7.88
N SER A 109 -11.14 3.00 -7.09
CA SER A 109 -11.61 2.49 -5.80
C SER A 109 -10.46 2.39 -4.80
N LEU A 110 -10.79 2.22 -3.53
CA LEU A 110 -9.85 2.13 -2.43
C LEU A 110 -10.06 0.80 -1.69
N LEU A 111 -8.99 0.03 -1.54
CA LEU A 111 -8.97 -1.22 -0.78
C LEU A 111 -7.82 -1.25 0.21
N SER A 112 -8.14 -1.30 1.49
CA SER A 112 -7.17 -1.35 2.58
C SER A 112 -7.38 -2.54 3.51
N MET A 113 -6.29 -2.99 4.12
CA MET A 113 -6.32 -3.96 5.22
C MET A 113 -6.44 -3.26 6.59
N TRP A 114 -6.84 -2.01 6.62
CA TRP A 114 -7.17 -1.27 7.83
C TRP A 114 -8.67 -1.32 8.12
N ARG A 115 -9.09 -0.97 9.37
CA ARG A 115 -10.50 -1.06 9.80
C ARG A 115 -11.40 -0.17 8.93
N HIS A 116 -12.45 -0.75 8.40
CA HIS A 116 -13.34 -0.09 7.43
C HIS A 116 -13.93 1.23 7.95
N GLN A 117 -14.41 1.25 9.20
CA GLN A 117 -15.04 2.45 9.76
C GLN A 117 -14.05 3.61 9.90
N ASP A 118 -12.82 3.32 10.35
CA ASP A 118 -11.76 4.33 10.51
C ASP A 118 -11.28 4.82 9.14
N LEU A 119 -11.16 3.92 8.17
CA LEU A 119 -10.81 4.27 6.79
C LEU A 119 -11.82 5.22 6.17
N VAL A 120 -13.11 4.92 6.26
CA VAL A 120 -14.19 5.76 5.71
C VAL A 120 -14.16 7.15 6.35
N ALA A 121 -14.04 7.22 7.68
CA ALA A 121 -13.96 8.49 8.39
C ALA A 121 -12.76 9.34 7.94
N LEU A 122 -11.59 8.72 7.69
CA LEU A 122 -10.41 9.43 7.17
C LEU A 122 -10.60 9.90 5.73
N VAL A 123 -11.14 9.06 4.86
CA VAL A 123 -11.43 9.41 3.46
C VAL A 123 -12.37 10.62 3.39
N GLU A 124 -13.38 10.68 4.27
CA GLU A 124 -14.30 11.82 4.40
C GLU A 124 -13.57 13.06 4.93
N ARG A 125 -12.78 12.93 6.00
CA ARG A 125 -11.98 14.03 6.59
C ARG A 125 -11.04 14.65 5.57
N LEU A 126 -10.39 13.83 4.75
CA LEU A 126 -9.44 14.26 3.74
C LEU A 126 -10.12 14.76 2.44
N GLY A 127 -11.44 14.65 2.33
CA GLY A 127 -12.23 15.18 1.21
C GLY A 127 -12.02 14.46 -0.12
N ILE A 128 -11.50 13.22 -0.10
CA ILE A 128 -11.16 12.49 -1.32
C ILE A 128 -12.19 11.41 -1.71
N GLY A 129 -13.25 11.26 -0.93
CA GLY A 129 -14.28 10.22 -1.17
C GLY A 129 -14.92 10.31 -2.56
N ARG A 130 -14.98 11.51 -3.15
CA ARG A 130 -15.53 11.73 -4.49
C ARG A 130 -14.83 10.99 -5.62
N PHE A 131 -13.57 10.60 -5.43
CA PHE A 131 -12.78 9.90 -6.45
C PHE A 131 -13.10 8.42 -6.53
N PHE A 132 -13.68 7.84 -5.49
CA PHE A 132 -13.82 6.39 -5.35
C PHE A 132 -15.26 5.91 -5.59
N LEU A 133 -15.43 4.95 -6.50
CA LEU A 133 -16.70 4.23 -6.66
C LEU A 133 -16.99 3.35 -5.44
N ARG A 134 -15.93 2.92 -4.75
CA ARG A 134 -16.02 2.04 -3.57
C ARG A 134 -14.81 2.22 -2.68
N VAL A 135 -15.06 2.20 -1.37
CA VAL A 135 -14.03 2.19 -0.31
C VAL A 135 -14.27 0.95 0.54
N ASP A 136 -13.32 0.05 0.58
CA ASP A 136 -13.36 -1.13 1.44
C ASP A 136 -12.14 -1.21 2.35
N GLY A 137 -12.41 -1.51 3.62
CA GLY A 137 -11.46 -1.89 4.64
C GLY A 137 -11.94 -3.14 5.37
N LEU A 138 -11.17 -3.61 6.35
CA LEU A 138 -11.52 -4.78 7.15
C LEU A 138 -12.77 -4.52 8.01
N ARG A 139 -13.75 -5.40 7.91
CA ARG A 139 -14.99 -5.36 8.70
C ARG A 139 -14.96 -6.30 9.91
N VAL A 140 -14.00 -7.22 9.94
CA VAL A 140 -13.78 -8.18 11.04
C VAL A 140 -12.30 -8.20 11.41
N SER A 141 -12.01 -8.43 12.70
CA SER A 141 -10.63 -8.59 13.17
C SER A 141 -10.02 -9.88 12.62
N GLY A 142 -8.72 -9.87 12.33
CA GLY A 142 -8.01 -11.05 11.82
C GLY A 142 -8.11 -11.27 10.30
N GLY A 143 -8.61 -10.34 9.60
CA GLY A 143 -8.96 -10.09 8.21
C GLY A 143 -8.45 -10.95 7.06
N GLY A 144 -7.79 -12.08 7.23
CA GLY A 144 -7.40 -12.94 6.09
C GLY A 144 -6.34 -12.32 5.17
N ALA A 145 -6.18 -12.89 3.98
CA ALA A 145 -5.27 -12.38 2.96
C ALA A 145 -5.91 -11.25 2.13
N LYS A 146 -5.12 -10.26 1.73
CA LYS A 146 -5.60 -9.16 0.85
C LYS A 146 -6.25 -9.68 -0.44
N THR A 147 -5.83 -10.86 -0.91
CA THR A 147 -6.39 -11.52 -2.09
C THR A 147 -7.92 -11.72 -1.99
N GLU A 148 -8.42 -12.25 -0.88
CA GLU A 148 -9.84 -12.51 -0.67
C GLU A 148 -10.65 -11.21 -0.70
N HIS A 149 -10.10 -10.17 -0.09
CA HIS A 149 -10.70 -8.84 -0.08
C HIS A 149 -10.70 -8.20 -1.47
N LEU A 150 -9.62 -8.39 -2.26
CA LEU A 150 -9.54 -7.87 -3.62
C LEU A 150 -10.55 -8.56 -4.55
N VAL A 151 -10.74 -9.88 -4.43
CA VAL A 151 -11.79 -10.62 -5.15
C VAL A 151 -13.16 -10.00 -4.85
N ALA A 152 -13.55 -9.95 -3.56
CA ALA A 152 -14.85 -9.42 -3.15
C ALA A 152 -15.05 -7.94 -3.55
N HIS A 153 -13.95 -7.15 -3.55
CA HIS A 153 -13.96 -5.75 -3.95
C HIS A 153 -14.25 -5.58 -5.44
N LEU A 154 -13.53 -6.30 -6.30
CA LEU A 154 -13.73 -6.28 -7.76
C LEU A 154 -15.07 -6.84 -8.17
N ASP A 155 -15.50 -7.96 -7.58
CA ASP A 155 -16.81 -8.56 -7.80
C ASP A 155 -17.94 -7.56 -7.46
N GLY A 156 -17.83 -6.90 -6.31
CA GLY A 156 -18.80 -5.91 -5.87
C GLY A 156 -18.87 -4.65 -6.75
N LEU A 157 -17.83 -4.39 -7.55
CA LEU A 157 -17.76 -3.32 -8.55
C LEU A 157 -18.14 -3.78 -9.95
N GLY A 158 -18.23 -5.08 -10.20
CA GLY A 158 -18.38 -5.65 -11.54
C GLY A 158 -17.17 -5.36 -12.44
N VAL A 159 -15.98 -5.27 -11.87
CA VAL A 159 -14.74 -5.00 -12.59
C VAL A 159 -13.99 -6.30 -12.83
N GLU A 160 -13.79 -6.61 -14.12
CA GLU A 160 -12.93 -7.75 -14.50
C GLU A 160 -11.51 -7.55 -14.03
N PRO A 161 -10.86 -8.52 -13.36
CA PRO A 161 -9.50 -8.37 -12.86
C PRO A 161 -8.48 -7.90 -13.90
N ALA A 162 -8.58 -8.40 -15.13
CA ALA A 162 -7.70 -8.02 -16.24
C ALA A 162 -7.82 -6.53 -16.66
N ALA A 163 -8.92 -5.86 -16.27
CA ALA A 163 -9.14 -4.44 -16.50
C ALA A 163 -8.75 -3.57 -15.29
N ALA A 164 -8.34 -4.18 -14.18
CA ALA A 164 -7.91 -3.51 -12.96
C ALA A 164 -6.39 -3.42 -12.85
N LEU A 165 -5.90 -2.31 -12.27
CA LEU A 165 -4.52 -2.11 -11.88
C LEU A 165 -4.49 -1.76 -10.39
N LEU A 166 -3.89 -2.63 -9.58
CA LEU A 166 -3.64 -2.35 -8.17
C LEU A 166 -2.38 -1.49 -8.03
N VAL A 167 -2.50 -0.39 -7.32
CA VAL A 167 -1.38 0.48 -6.93
C VAL A 167 -1.19 0.35 -5.43
N GLY A 168 -0.03 -0.13 -5.01
CA GLY A 168 0.30 -0.36 -3.60
C GLY A 168 1.79 -0.28 -3.37
N ASP A 169 2.22 -0.40 -2.13
CA ASP A 169 3.62 -0.26 -1.68
C ASP A 169 4.22 -1.56 -1.16
N SER A 170 3.44 -2.64 -1.16
CA SER A 170 3.81 -3.88 -0.48
C SER A 170 3.84 -5.11 -1.39
N LEU A 171 4.60 -6.13 -0.96
CA LEU A 171 4.60 -7.44 -1.62
C LEU A 171 3.24 -8.15 -1.50
N ASP A 172 2.44 -7.82 -0.50
CA ASP A 172 1.07 -8.34 -0.34
C ASP A 172 0.12 -7.81 -1.41
N ASP A 173 0.29 -6.54 -1.81
CA ASP A 173 -0.45 -5.95 -2.94
C ASP A 173 -0.17 -6.71 -4.22
N LEU A 174 1.10 -6.94 -4.49
CA LEU A 174 1.51 -7.71 -5.65
C LEU A 174 0.99 -9.14 -5.62
N ALA A 175 1.08 -9.80 -4.46
CA ALA A 175 0.57 -11.17 -4.30
C ALA A 175 -0.94 -11.23 -4.56
N ALA A 176 -1.70 -10.27 -4.02
CA ALA A 176 -3.13 -10.17 -4.25
C ALA A 176 -3.46 -9.93 -5.72
N ALA A 177 -2.81 -8.95 -6.36
CA ALA A 177 -3.03 -8.64 -7.78
C ALA A 177 -2.73 -9.85 -8.68
N ARG A 178 -1.59 -10.54 -8.46
CA ARG A 178 -1.23 -11.74 -9.22
C ARG A 178 -2.22 -12.87 -9.04
N ALA A 179 -2.68 -13.10 -7.81
CA ALA A 179 -3.61 -14.20 -7.51
C ALA A 179 -4.96 -14.04 -8.21
N VAL A 180 -5.42 -12.79 -8.41
CA VAL A 180 -6.70 -12.52 -9.09
C VAL A 180 -6.53 -12.30 -10.60
N GLY A 181 -5.30 -12.11 -11.10
CA GLY A 181 -5.03 -11.80 -12.51
C GLY A 181 -5.16 -10.30 -12.85
N ALA A 182 -5.09 -9.42 -11.86
CA ALA A 182 -5.02 -7.97 -12.06
C ALA A 182 -3.58 -7.50 -12.35
N GLY A 183 -3.44 -6.32 -12.95
CA GLY A 183 -2.16 -5.62 -13.04
C GLY A 183 -1.71 -5.11 -11.68
N CYS A 184 -0.40 -4.85 -11.53
CA CYS A 184 0.15 -4.22 -10.34
C CYS A 184 1.25 -3.24 -10.69
N VAL A 185 1.26 -2.10 -10.01
CA VAL A 185 2.36 -1.13 -9.95
C VAL A 185 2.70 -0.92 -8.48
N LEU A 186 3.99 -0.97 -8.14
CA LEU A 186 4.46 -0.77 -6.78
C LEU A 186 5.02 0.63 -6.60
N TYR A 187 4.64 1.28 -5.50
CA TYR A 187 5.07 2.61 -5.10
C TYR A 187 6.20 2.50 -4.05
N ASP A 188 7.29 3.25 -4.24
CA ASP A 188 8.50 3.21 -3.39
C ASP A 188 8.42 4.12 -2.15
N GLY A 189 7.24 4.64 -1.82
CA GLY A 189 7.08 5.53 -0.65
C GLY A 189 6.80 4.83 0.67
N GLY A 190 6.49 3.53 0.65
CA GLY A 190 5.86 2.83 1.78
C GLY A 190 6.72 1.78 2.48
N THR A 191 6.17 0.59 2.55
CA THR A 191 6.53 -0.48 3.49
C THR A 191 7.84 -1.21 3.14
N HIS A 192 8.17 -1.36 1.86
CA HIS A 192 9.33 -2.15 1.43
C HIS A 192 10.41 -1.31 0.78
N HIS A 193 11.65 -1.78 0.85
CA HIS A 193 12.76 -1.19 0.11
C HIS A 193 12.59 -1.33 -1.40
N ARG A 194 12.98 -0.30 -2.14
CA ARG A 194 12.96 -0.28 -3.60
C ARG A 194 13.55 -1.53 -4.25
N HIS A 195 14.71 -1.98 -3.80
CA HIS A 195 15.37 -3.17 -4.36
C HIS A 195 14.53 -4.44 -4.21
N ALA A 196 13.77 -4.59 -3.11
CA ALA A 196 12.87 -5.71 -2.90
C ALA A 196 11.65 -5.63 -3.85
N LEU A 197 11.13 -4.42 -4.06
CA LEU A 197 10.05 -4.18 -5.02
C LEU A 197 10.52 -4.46 -6.47
N GLU A 198 11.68 -3.95 -6.87
CA GLU A 198 12.26 -4.15 -8.21
C GLU A 198 12.56 -5.61 -8.52
N ALA A 199 12.98 -6.40 -7.52
CA ALA A 199 13.22 -7.84 -7.65
C ALA A 199 11.97 -8.62 -8.08
N THR A 200 10.77 -8.06 -7.93
CA THR A 200 9.51 -8.69 -8.33
C THR A 200 9.26 -8.69 -9.83
N GLY A 201 9.93 -7.80 -10.56
CA GLY A 201 9.80 -7.62 -12.02
C GLY A 201 8.56 -6.86 -12.48
N VAL A 202 7.72 -6.31 -11.57
CA VAL A 202 6.64 -5.39 -11.95
C VAL A 202 7.15 -3.94 -11.93
N PRO A 203 6.45 -2.99 -12.57
CA PRO A 203 6.82 -1.58 -12.51
C PRO A 203 6.88 -1.08 -11.07
N VAL A 204 7.98 -0.37 -10.73
CA VAL A 204 8.14 0.35 -9.47
C VAL A 204 8.26 1.84 -9.79
N VAL A 205 7.50 2.67 -9.09
CA VAL A 205 7.39 4.11 -9.34
C VAL A 205 7.77 4.92 -8.11
N ASP A 206 8.28 6.13 -8.35
CA ASP A 206 8.65 7.08 -7.29
C ASP A 206 7.49 8.01 -6.91
N THR A 207 6.48 8.12 -7.79
CA THR A 207 5.31 8.97 -7.58
C THR A 207 4.03 8.22 -7.93
N LEU A 208 2.93 8.56 -7.26
CA LEU A 208 1.61 7.99 -7.57
C LEU A 208 1.09 8.46 -8.93
N THR A 209 1.49 9.65 -9.36
CA THR A 209 1.20 10.13 -10.73
C THR A 209 1.88 9.30 -11.81
N ASP A 210 3.10 8.78 -11.58
CA ASP A 210 3.74 7.82 -12.48
C ASP A 210 2.98 6.48 -12.52
N ALA A 211 2.36 6.05 -11.42
CA ALA A 211 1.50 4.87 -11.41
C ALA A 211 0.28 5.04 -12.34
N VAL A 212 -0.35 6.22 -12.32
CA VAL A 212 -1.44 6.55 -13.26
C VAL A 212 -0.94 6.55 -14.71
N ALA A 213 0.26 7.09 -14.96
CA ALA A 213 0.85 7.06 -16.31
C ALA A 213 1.10 5.61 -16.80
N ALA A 214 1.47 4.69 -15.90
CA ALA A 214 1.68 3.27 -16.24
C ALA A 214 0.36 2.55 -16.61
N ALA A 215 -0.80 3.03 -16.15
CA ALA A 215 -2.12 2.50 -16.51
C ALA A 215 -2.56 2.84 -17.94
N ARG A 216 -1.94 3.85 -18.58
CA ARG A 216 -2.33 4.32 -19.90
C ARG A 216 -1.79 3.43 -21.01
N PRO A 217 -2.60 3.06 -22.01
CA PRO A 217 -2.11 2.34 -23.19
C PRO A 217 -1.02 3.17 -23.91
N GLY A 218 0.16 2.60 -24.12
CA GLY A 218 1.20 3.21 -24.96
C GLY A 218 2.28 4.02 -24.24
N SER A 219 2.37 4.01 -22.92
CA SER A 219 3.46 4.67 -22.17
C SER A 219 4.77 3.87 -22.21
N ARG A 220 5.36 3.69 -23.42
CA ARG A 220 6.74 3.19 -23.54
C ARG A 220 7.69 4.28 -23.07
N ARG A 221 8.31 4.16 -21.89
CA ARG A 221 9.57 4.85 -21.65
C ARG A 221 10.56 4.36 -22.72
N ARG A 222 10.95 5.21 -23.64
CA ARG A 222 12.13 4.95 -24.48
C ARG A 222 13.30 4.76 -23.52
N PRO A 223 14.08 3.65 -23.63
CA PRO A 223 15.30 3.52 -22.85
C PRO A 223 16.15 4.77 -23.14
N GLY A 224 16.57 5.42 -22.04
CA GLY A 224 17.30 6.69 -22.11
C GLY A 224 18.45 6.61 -23.10
N SER A 225 18.47 7.52 -24.08
CA SER A 225 19.60 7.73 -24.95
C SER A 225 20.81 8.09 -24.09
N ALA A 226 21.72 7.15 -23.93
CA ALA A 226 23.03 7.41 -23.37
C ALA A 226 23.65 8.57 -24.16
N ARG A 227 23.73 9.75 -23.53
CA ARG A 227 24.47 10.89 -24.09
C ARG A 227 25.91 10.44 -24.27
N ARG A 228 26.29 10.14 -25.54
CA ARG A 228 27.67 9.97 -25.93
C ARG A 228 28.42 11.26 -25.58
N ARG A 229 29.36 11.19 -24.65
CA ARG A 229 30.35 12.24 -24.43
C ARG A 229 31.19 12.35 -25.71
N PRO A 230 31.43 13.54 -26.28
CA PRO A 230 32.40 13.70 -27.36
C PRO A 230 33.80 13.42 -26.81
N ALA A 231 34.56 12.61 -27.53
CA ALA A 231 35.99 12.41 -27.29
C ALA A 231 36.73 13.72 -27.58
N ARG A 232 37.62 14.09 -26.64
CA ARG A 232 38.75 14.98 -26.89
C ARG A 232 40.03 14.20 -26.75
#